data_7cfc11bdf8305e7636869c5c11d4335d
#
_entry.id   7cfc11bdf8305e7636869c5c11d4335d
#
_cell.length_a   1.000
_cell.length_b   1.000
_cell.length_c   1.000
_cell.angle_alpha   90.00
_cell.angle_beta   90.00
_cell.angle_gamma   90.00
#
_symmetry.space_group_name_H-M   'P 1'
#
loop_
_entity.id
_entity.type
_entity.pdbx_description
1 polymer ?
#
loop_
_entity_poly.entity_id
_entity_poly.type
_entity_poly.pdbx_seq_one_letter_code
_entity_poly.pdbx_strand_id
1 'polypeptide(L)'
;MRRLILFLLALTLLPIFRMPASAQMSNMPEDLRARLAEINPTWGKDILGNVATTLALYTPLLAAAPKDGVRIERDLAYGPDALHRLDLHKQEGRTGMPIVVFLHGGAYVRGSRSVNTEVYGNVATYFARQSMLGVNGTYRLAPAAQWPAAAQDVGLLVKWLKANASAHGGDPERIYLIGHSAGATHIATYLYHSDLQEPNGAGIAGVVLMSGRYHFDPKPDDPNLTNFQAYFGTDLTRYPAQSPINYVKAAKPMPTFIVISEYDNPDLDTQGALLFGALCERDRACPRFTRMELHNHLSMVYQFNTADDALGRQILEFIRRGR
;
A
#
# COMPACT_ATOMS: atom_id res chain seq x y z
N MET A 1 61.39 32.50 -27.85
CA MET A 1 60.08 32.42 -28.46
C MET A 1 59.41 31.13 -27.94
N ARG A 2 58.56 31.25 -26.87
CA ARG A 2 57.81 30.13 -26.32
C ARG A 2 56.35 30.20 -26.84
N ARG A 3 55.92 29.21 -27.61
CA ARG A 3 54.54 29.12 -28.11
C ARG A 3 53.65 28.53 -27.00
N LEU A 4 52.68 29.33 -26.58
CA LEU A 4 51.59 28.91 -25.65
C LEU A 4 50.53 28.19 -26.48
N ILE A 5 50.28 26.92 -26.18
CA ILE A 5 49.18 26.13 -26.77
C ILE A 5 48.02 26.22 -25.79
N LEU A 6 46.96 26.91 -26.20
CA LEU A 6 45.67 26.93 -25.49
C LEU A 6 44.89 25.65 -25.85
N PHE A 7 44.61 24.79 -24.85
CA PHE A 7 43.63 23.73 -24.98
C PHE A 7 42.25 24.29 -24.65
N LEU A 8 41.39 24.41 -25.66
CA LEU A 8 39.96 24.65 -25.45
C LEU A 8 39.30 23.30 -25.03
N LEU A 9 38.86 23.22 -23.75
CA LEU A 9 37.96 22.17 -23.30
C LEU A 9 36.54 22.51 -23.80
N ALA A 10 36.06 21.78 -24.80
CA ALA A 10 34.66 21.83 -25.21
C ALA A 10 33.82 21.04 -24.18
N LEU A 11 33.12 21.76 -23.30
CA LEU A 11 32.10 21.16 -22.40
C LEU A 11 30.86 20.80 -23.24
N THR A 12 30.73 19.54 -23.62
CA THR A 12 29.47 19.04 -24.22
C THR A 12 28.40 18.94 -23.15
N LEU A 13 27.51 19.92 -23.11
CA LEU A 13 26.27 19.87 -22.35
C LEU A 13 25.36 18.76 -22.95
N LEU A 14 25.34 17.61 -22.31
CA LEU A 14 24.30 16.61 -22.59
C LEU A 14 22.95 17.18 -22.18
N PRO A 15 21.93 17.15 -23.03
CA PRO A 15 20.61 17.61 -22.67
C PRO A 15 20.04 16.70 -21.58
N ILE A 16 19.80 17.27 -20.40
CA ILE A 16 19.02 16.61 -19.33
C ILE A 16 17.58 16.51 -19.88
N PHE A 17 17.23 15.38 -20.43
CA PHE A 17 15.84 15.05 -20.74
C PHE A 17 15.05 15.03 -19.42
N ARG A 18 14.45 16.15 -19.05
CA ARG A 18 13.36 16.17 -18.08
C ARG A 18 12.18 15.50 -18.75
N MET A 19 11.88 14.25 -18.36
CA MET A 19 10.60 13.63 -18.73
C MET A 19 9.48 14.46 -18.11
N PRO A 20 8.48 14.88 -18.89
CA PRO A 20 7.35 15.63 -18.37
C PRO A 20 6.55 14.76 -17.37
N ALA A 21 5.94 15.40 -16.37
CA ALA A 21 5.10 14.73 -15.34
C ALA A 21 3.95 13.86 -15.95
N SER A 22 3.58 14.10 -17.21
CA SER A 22 2.58 13.31 -17.96
C SER A 22 2.99 11.85 -18.26
N ALA A 23 4.24 11.46 -18.02
CA ALA A 23 4.69 10.07 -18.23
C ALA A 23 4.07 9.07 -17.22
N GLN A 24 3.43 9.54 -16.15
CA GLN A 24 2.77 8.66 -15.16
C GLN A 24 1.45 8.04 -15.66
N MET A 25 0.78 8.64 -16.65
CA MET A 25 -0.53 8.21 -17.14
C MET A 25 -0.51 7.53 -18.51
N SER A 26 0.66 7.25 -19.06
CA SER A 26 0.80 6.85 -20.48
C SER A 26 0.24 5.48 -20.85
N ASN A 27 -0.06 4.63 -19.88
CA ASN A 27 -0.50 3.24 -20.14
C ASN A 27 -1.96 2.96 -19.76
N MET A 28 -2.69 3.92 -19.19
CA MET A 28 -4.12 3.74 -18.92
C MET A 28 -4.88 3.74 -20.25
N PRO A 29 -5.63 2.67 -20.58
CA PRO A 29 -6.49 2.63 -21.76
C PRO A 29 -7.46 3.82 -21.79
N GLU A 30 -7.73 4.34 -22.97
CA GLU A 30 -8.53 5.57 -23.12
C GLU A 30 -9.99 5.38 -22.67
N ASP A 31 -10.58 4.24 -22.96
CA ASP A 31 -11.90 3.84 -22.50
C ASP A 31 -11.99 3.76 -20.97
N LEU A 32 -10.98 3.20 -20.32
CA LEU A 32 -10.87 3.16 -18.86
C LEU A 32 -10.78 4.57 -18.27
N ARG A 33 -9.95 5.42 -18.89
CA ARG A 33 -9.80 6.83 -18.50
C ARG A 33 -11.13 7.59 -18.59
N ALA A 34 -11.85 7.43 -19.70
CA ALA A 34 -13.14 8.06 -19.92
C ALA A 34 -14.16 7.63 -18.84
N ARG A 35 -14.21 6.32 -18.54
CA ARG A 35 -15.13 5.79 -17.51
C ARG A 35 -14.78 6.28 -16.10
N LEU A 36 -13.49 6.35 -15.75
CA LEU A 36 -13.07 6.92 -14.47
C LEU A 36 -13.39 8.42 -14.38
N ALA A 37 -13.22 9.17 -15.45
CA ALA A 37 -13.58 10.58 -15.51
C ALA A 37 -15.09 10.85 -15.29
N GLU A 38 -15.96 9.89 -15.63
CA GLU A 38 -17.40 9.95 -15.33
C GLU A 38 -17.70 9.64 -13.85
N ILE A 39 -17.05 8.63 -13.27
CA ILE A 39 -17.30 8.14 -11.91
C ILE A 39 -16.71 9.09 -10.86
N ASN A 40 -15.48 9.50 -11.05
CA ASN A 40 -14.65 10.13 -10.03
C ASN A 40 -15.23 11.46 -9.48
N PRO A 41 -15.80 12.39 -10.26
CA PRO A 41 -16.35 13.62 -9.71
C PRO A 41 -17.53 13.42 -8.74
N THR A 42 -18.13 12.22 -8.74
CA THR A 42 -19.23 11.86 -7.83
C THR A 42 -18.77 11.00 -6.66
N TRP A 43 -17.47 10.68 -6.56
CA TRP A 43 -16.92 9.73 -5.59
C TRP A 43 -17.39 10.02 -4.16
N GLY A 44 -17.15 11.22 -3.65
CA GLY A 44 -17.52 11.62 -2.30
C GLY A 44 -19.03 11.77 -2.05
N LYS A 45 -19.85 11.82 -3.12
CA LYS A 45 -21.31 11.99 -3.02
C LYS A 45 -22.06 10.66 -2.94
N ASP A 46 -21.53 9.62 -3.60
CA ASP A 46 -22.09 8.26 -3.61
C ASP A 46 -20.97 7.23 -3.55
N ILE A 47 -20.34 7.11 -2.39
CA ILE A 47 -19.22 6.20 -2.21
C ILE A 47 -19.63 4.75 -2.51
N LEU A 48 -20.79 4.29 -2.03
CA LEU A 48 -21.20 2.88 -2.20
C LEU A 48 -21.52 2.53 -3.65
N GLY A 49 -22.23 3.40 -4.36
CA GLY A 49 -22.51 3.20 -5.79
C GLY A 49 -21.25 3.25 -6.63
N ASN A 50 -20.35 4.17 -6.34
CA ASN A 50 -19.07 4.31 -7.05
C ASN A 50 -18.10 3.14 -6.75
N VAL A 51 -18.14 2.57 -5.54
CA VAL A 51 -17.41 1.32 -5.21
C VAL A 51 -17.87 0.19 -6.11
N ALA A 52 -19.19 -0.03 -6.22
CA ALA A 52 -19.75 -1.09 -7.04
C ALA A 52 -19.43 -0.88 -8.54
N THR A 53 -19.55 0.35 -9.02
CA THR A 53 -19.27 0.71 -10.41
C THR A 53 -17.77 0.54 -10.75
N THR A 54 -16.89 0.98 -9.86
CA THR A 54 -15.44 0.81 -10.05
C THR A 54 -15.06 -0.67 -10.04
N LEU A 55 -15.64 -1.47 -9.14
CA LEU A 55 -15.41 -2.92 -9.10
C LEU A 55 -15.87 -3.60 -10.41
N ALA A 56 -17.06 -3.24 -10.89
CA ALA A 56 -17.60 -3.78 -12.14
C ALA A 56 -16.74 -3.39 -13.35
N LEU A 57 -16.17 -2.20 -13.36
CA LEU A 57 -15.27 -1.72 -14.42
C LEU A 57 -13.96 -2.53 -14.47
N TYR A 58 -13.35 -2.79 -13.31
CA TYR A 58 -12.03 -3.44 -13.26
C TYR A 58 -12.10 -4.98 -13.29
N THR A 59 -13.18 -5.60 -12.83
CA THR A 59 -13.27 -7.08 -12.79
C THR A 59 -12.99 -7.75 -14.15
N PRO A 60 -13.58 -7.34 -15.28
CA PRO A 60 -13.25 -7.94 -16.58
C PRO A 60 -11.82 -7.68 -17.03
N LEU A 61 -11.25 -6.51 -16.72
CA LEU A 61 -9.85 -6.21 -17.03
C LEU A 61 -8.89 -7.13 -16.27
N LEU A 62 -9.19 -7.39 -15.00
CA LEU A 62 -8.40 -8.29 -14.16
C LEU A 62 -8.59 -9.76 -14.54
N ALA A 63 -9.79 -10.16 -14.99
CA ALA A 63 -10.04 -11.50 -15.49
C ALA A 63 -9.20 -11.79 -16.75
N ALA A 64 -9.06 -10.80 -17.65
CA ALA A 64 -8.26 -10.87 -18.85
C ALA A 64 -6.75 -10.64 -18.61
N ALA A 65 -6.36 -10.16 -17.42
CA ALA A 65 -4.97 -9.85 -17.12
C ALA A 65 -4.08 -11.11 -17.09
N PRO A 66 -2.81 -10.99 -17.51
CA PRO A 66 -1.92 -12.14 -17.56
C PRO A 66 -1.60 -12.67 -16.16
N LYS A 67 -1.68 -14.00 -16.01
CA LYS A 67 -1.40 -14.75 -14.77
C LYS A 67 -0.39 -15.88 -15.00
N ASP A 68 0.14 -15.99 -16.22
CA ASP A 68 1.00 -17.07 -16.64
C ASP A 68 2.26 -17.18 -15.76
N GLY A 69 2.63 -18.41 -15.43
CA GLY A 69 3.80 -18.70 -14.60
C GLY A 69 3.64 -18.36 -13.11
N VAL A 70 2.46 -17.91 -12.66
CA VAL A 70 2.18 -17.65 -11.25
C VAL A 70 1.41 -18.81 -10.64
N ARG A 71 2.05 -19.50 -9.68
CA ARG A 71 1.41 -20.47 -8.80
C ARG A 71 0.86 -19.76 -7.56
N ILE A 72 -0.33 -20.17 -7.13
CA ILE A 72 -0.96 -19.62 -5.92
C ILE A 72 -1.13 -20.75 -4.90
N GLU A 73 -0.53 -20.58 -3.72
CA GLU A 73 -0.78 -21.41 -2.55
C GLU A 73 -1.79 -20.65 -1.67
N ARG A 74 -2.97 -21.26 -1.51
CA ARG A 74 -4.09 -20.56 -0.90
C ARG A 74 -4.32 -20.96 0.55
N ASP A 75 -4.94 -20.05 1.30
CA ASP A 75 -5.55 -20.29 2.61
C ASP A 75 -4.56 -20.80 3.69
N LEU A 76 -3.30 -20.35 3.61
CA LEU A 76 -2.29 -20.69 4.62
C LEU A 76 -2.60 -19.95 5.92
N ALA A 77 -2.55 -20.67 7.05
CA ALA A 77 -2.73 -20.07 8.36
C ALA A 77 -1.44 -19.44 8.86
N TYR A 78 -1.50 -18.16 9.26
CA TYR A 78 -0.37 -17.47 9.90
C TYR A 78 -0.57 -17.24 11.41
N GLY A 79 -1.74 -17.62 11.95
CA GLY A 79 -2.09 -17.49 13.35
C GLY A 79 -3.34 -18.32 13.69
N PRO A 80 -3.81 -18.28 14.95
CA PRO A 80 -4.86 -19.16 15.46
C PRO A 80 -6.30 -18.76 15.04
N ASP A 81 -6.52 -17.49 14.64
CA ASP A 81 -7.86 -17.01 14.28
C ASP A 81 -8.26 -17.49 12.89
N ALA A 82 -9.57 -17.66 12.65
CA ALA A 82 -10.09 -18.04 11.35
C ALA A 82 -9.75 -17.05 10.23
N LEU A 83 -9.57 -15.76 10.56
CA LEU A 83 -9.16 -14.70 9.65
C LEU A 83 -7.64 -14.56 9.51
N HIS A 84 -6.85 -15.28 10.30
CA HIS A 84 -5.39 -15.31 10.14
C HIS A 84 -5.01 -16.18 8.94
N ARG A 85 -5.36 -15.72 7.74
CA ARG A 85 -5.14 -16.42 6.47
C ARG A 85 -4.39 -15.55 5.48
N LEU A 86 -3.56 -16.20 4.68
CA LEU A 86 -2.87 -15.59 3.57
C LEU A 86 -2.84 -16.50 2.33
N ASP A 87 -2.72 -15.89 1.17
CA ASP A 87 -2.42 -16.56 -0.09
C ASP A 87 -1.02 -16.14 -0.55
N LEU A 88 -0.20 -17.09 -1.03
CA LEU A 88 1.11 -16.85 -1.61
C LEU A 88 1.05 -16.97 -3.13
N HIS A 89 1.52 -15.95 -3.82
CA HIS A 89 1.64 -15.91 -5.27
C HIS A 89 3.12 -15.89 -5.65
N LYS A 90 3.59 -16.88 -6.41
CA LYS A 90 5.02 -17.02 -6.74
C LYS A 90 5.28 -17.60 -8.12
N GLN A 91 6.45 -17.35 -8.66
CA GLN A 91 7.00 -18.13 -9.78
C GLN A 91 7.72 -19.36 -9.22
N GLU A 92 7.52 -20.51 -9.85
CA GLU A 92 8.20 -21.74 -9.42
C GLU A 92 9.72 -21.68 -9.67
N GLY A 93 10.48 -22.41 -8.84
CA GLY A 93 11.93 -22.51 -8.97
C GLY A 93 12.70 -21.23 -8.55
N ARG A 94 12.02 -20.17 -8.14
CA ARG A 94 12.67 -18.94 -7.65
C ARG A 94 12.92 -19.02 -6.14
N THR A 95 14.09 -18.53 -5.73
CA THR A 95 14.50 -18.43 -4.31
C THR A 95 15.05 -17.05 -4.02
N GLY A 96 15.08 -16.66 -2.73
CA GLY A 96 15.60 -15.37 -2.31
C GLY A 96 14.80 -14.18 -2.84
N MET A 97 13.51 -14.35 -3.12
CA MET A 97 12.65 -13.30 -3.66
C MET A 97 12.31 -12.27 -2.58
N PRO A 98 12.31 -10.94 -2.89
CA PRO A 98 11.66 -9.97 -2.01
C PRO A 98 10.21 -10.37 -1.76
N ILE A 99 9.72 -10.15 -0.55
CA ILE A 99 8.36 -10.47 -0.14
C ILE A 99 7.54 -9.18 -0.15
N VAL A 100 6.41 -9.19 -0.85
CA VAL A 100 5.49 -8.06 -0.92
C VAL A 100 4.14 -8.49 -0.38
N VAL A 101 3.80 -7.97 0.79
CA VAL A 101 2.54 -8.27 1.48
C VAL A 101 1.52 -7.20 1.18
N PHE A 102 0.35 -7.57 0.72
CA PHE A 102 -0.80 -6.67 0.59
C PHE A 102 -1.83 -6.94 1.68
N LEU A 103 -2.28 -5.87 2.34
CA LEU A 103 -3.36 -5.86 3.33
C LEU A 103 -4.48 -4.93 2.86
N HIS A 104 -5.67 -5.51 2.73
CA HIS A 104 -6.86 -4.88 2.18
C HIS A 104 -7.45 -3.77 3.05
N GLY A 105 -8.30 -2.93 2.46
CA GLY A 105 -9.16 -1.99 3.15
C GLY A 105 -10.48 -2.63 3.63
N GLY A 106 -11.42 -1.80 4.08
CA GLY A 106 -12.76 -2.25 4.48
C GLY A 106 -13.30 -1.54 5.71
N ALA A 107 -12.86 -0.30 5.95
CA ALA A 107 -13.33 0.54 7.06
C ALA A 107 -13.34 -0.19 8.41
N TYR A 108 -12.34 -1.06 8.66
CA TYR A 108 -12.08 -1.82 9.88
C TYR A 108 -13.07 -2.95 10.21
N VAL A 109 -14.26 -2.95 9.61
CA VAL A 109 -15.38 -3.86 9.98
C VAL A 109 -15.71 -4.89 8.89
N ARG A 110 -15.13 -4.75 7.71
CA ARG A 110 -15.36 -5.62 6.55
C ARG A 110 -14.10 -5.76 5.69
N GLY A 111 -14.20 -6.57 4.67
CA GLY A 111 -13.13 -6.85 3.74
C GLY A 111 -12.59 -8.26 3.88
N SER A 112 -11.87 -8.67 2.87
CA SER A 112 -11.22 -9.97 2.77
C SER A 112 -10.07 -9.85 1.78
N ARG A 113 -9.11 -10.79 1.82
CA ARG A 113 -8.09 -10.94 0.78
C ARG A 113 -8.69 -11.24 -0.60
N SER A 114 -9.99 -11.60 -0.65
CA SER A 114 -10.72 -11.89 -1.88
C SER A 114 -12.09 -11.22 -1.85
N VAL A 115 -12.29 -10.19 -2.66
CA VAL A 115 -13.62 -9.58 -2.91
C VAL A 115 -14.38 -10.39 -3.94
N ASN A 116 -13.67 -10.89 -4.94
CA ASN A 116 -14.09 -11.85 -5.96
C ASN A 116 -12.86 -12.66 -6.40
N THR A 117 -12.96 -13.44 -7.46
CA THR A 117 -11.86 -14.29 -7.97
C THR A 117 -10.59 -13.51 -8.34
N GLU A 118 -10.71 -12.20 -8.61
CA GLU A 118 -9.62 -11.35 -9.11
C GLU A 118 -9.08 -10.39 -8.05
N VAL A 119 -9.96 -9.71 -7.34
CA VAL A 119 -9.66 -8.63 -6.38
C VAL A 119 -9.66 -9.21 -4.96
N TYR A 120 -8.62 -9.09 -4.20
CA TYR A 120 -7.35 -8.37 -4.27
C TYR A 120 -6.15 -9.27 -4.65
N GLY A 121 -6.38 -10.46 -5.18
CA GLY A 121 -5.33 -11.34 -5.66
C GLY A 121 -4.48 -10.70 -6.78
N ASN A 122 -5.05 -9.74 -7.53
CA ASN A 122 -4.36 -8.98 -8.58
C ASN A 122 -3.06 -8.31 -8.09
N VAL A 123 -3.05 -7.78 -6.87
CA VAL A 123 -1.86 -7.10 -6.30
C VAL A 123 -0.73 -8.12 -6.10
N ALA A 124 -1.01 -9.23 -5.41
CA ALA A 124 -0.01 -10.28 -5.18
C ALA A 124 0.47 -10.93 -6.48
N THR A 125 -0.45 -11.15 -7.45
CA THR A 125 -0.12 -11.66 -8.79
C THR A 125 0.80 -10.70 -9.55
N TYR A 126 0.55 -9.39 -9.48
CA TYR A 126 1.42 -8.39 -10.11
C TYR A 126 2.87 -8.53 -9.64
N PHE A 127 3.09 -8.56 -8.31
CA PHE A 127 4.44 -8.69 -7.76
C PHE A 127 5.07 -10.06 -8.02
N ALA A 128 4.27 -11.14 -8.01
CA ALA A 128 4.76 -12.47 -8.38
C ALA A 128 5.31 -12.50 -9.81
N ARG A 129 4.64 -11.87 -10.76
CA ARG A 129 5.13 -11.71 -12.14
C ARG A 129 6.41 -10.89 -12.24
N GLN A 130 6.74 -10.10 -11.24
CA GLN A 130 7.99 -9.32 -11.13
C GLN A 130 9.09 -10.06 -10.34
N SER A 131 8.98 -11.38 -10.21
CA SER A 131 9.93 -12.24 -9.48
C SER A 131 10.04 -11.91 -7.99
N MET A 132 8.91 -11.60 -7.37
CA MET A 132 8.76 -11.40 -5.93
C MET A 132 7.81 -12.45 -5.37
N LEU A 133 7.88 -12.72 -4.07
CA LEU A 133 6.85 -13.49 -3.38
C LEU A 133 5.71 -12.53 -3.01
N GLY A 134 4.60 -12.58 -3.76
CA GLY A 134 3.39 -11.81 -3.47
C GLY A 134 2.59 -12.50 -2.37
N VAL A 135 2.20 -11.75 -1.36
CA VAL A 135 1.40 -12.24 -0.24
C VAL A 135 0.14 -11.40 -0.13
N ASN A 136 -1.02 -12.05 -0.08
CA ASN A 136 -2.31 -11.39 0.10
C ASN A 136 -2.94 -11.87 1.41
N GLY A 137 -3.01 -11.01 2.42
CA GLY A 137 -3.38 -11.36 3.78
C GLY A 137 -4.72 -10.78 4.23
N THR A 138 -5.40 -11.52 5.14
CA THR A 138 -6.51 -11.03 5.95
C THR A 138 -6.09 -10.82 7.39
N TYR A 139 -6.86 -10.08 8.13
CA TYR A 139 -6.70 -9.77 9.54
C TYR A 139 -8.06 -9.71 10.23
N ARG A 140 -8.10 -9.74 11.57
CA ARG A 140 -9.34 -9.69 12.35
C ARG A 140 -10.06 -8.35 12.18
N LEU A 141 -11.39 -8.40 12.22
CA LEU A 141 -12.28 -7.26 11.96
C LEU A 141 -13.10 -6.90 13.20
N ALA A 142 -13.41 -5.61 13.33
CA ALA A 142 -14.37 -5.12 14.31
C ALA A 142 -15.82 -5.51 13.91
N PRO A 143 -16.76 -5.58 14.87
CA PRO A 143 -16.57 -5.30 16.31
C PRO A 143 -15.99 -6.48 17.11
N ALA A 144 -15.83 -7.67 16.51
CA ALA A 144 -15.32 -8.85 17.19
C ALA A 144 -13.87 -8.66 17.69
N ALA A 145 -13.07 -7.89 16.95
CA ALA A 145 -11.69 -7.57 17.30
C ALA A 145 -11.45 -6.06 17.17
N GLN A 146 -11.34 -5.39 18.31
CA GLN A 146 -11.10 -3.95 18.38
C GLN A 146 -9.60 -3.62 18.38
N TRP A 147 -9.29 -2.31 18.28
CA TRP A 147 -7.92 -1.81 18.39
C TRP A 147 -7.21 -2.35 19.65
N PRO A 148 -5.96 -2.85 19.55
CA PRO A 148 -5.05 -2.84 18.39
C PRO A 148 -5.02 -4.17 17.60
N ALA A 149 -6.06 -5.00 17.67
CA ALA A 149 -6.04 -6.39 17.21
C ALA A 149 -5.51 -6.58 15.78
N ALA A 150 -5.97 -5.80 14.81
CA ALA A 150 -5.50 -5.95 13.44
C ALA A 150 -4.03 -5.51 13.26
N ALA A 151 -3.53 -4.57 14.05
CA ALA A 151 -2.10 -4.24 14.05
C ALA A 151 -1.25 -5.35 14.69
N GLN A 152 -1.77 -6.04 15.71
CA GLN A 152 -1.14 -7.26 16.25
C GLN A 152 -1.09 -8.38 15.20
N ASP A 153 -2.14 -8.49 14.37
CA ASP A 153 -2.19 -9.47 13.28
C ASP A 153 -1.15 -9.17 12.20
N VAL A 154 -0.85 -7.89 11.93
CA VAL A 154 0.30 -7.51 11.08
C VAL A 154 1.60 -8.07 11.65
N GLY A 155 1.83 -7.92 12.96
CA GLY A 155 3.00 -8.47 13.65
C GLY A 155 3.07 -10.00 13.56
N LEU A 156 1.95 -10.70 13.78
CA LEU A 156 1.87 -12.17 13.62
C LEU A 156 2.19 -12.62 12.20
N LEU A 157 1.69 -11.90 11.19
CA LEU A 157 1.95 -12.19 9.78
C LEU A 157 3.43 -11.99 9.44
N VAL A 158 4.05 -10.90 9.90
CA VAL A 158 5.49 -10.67 9.73
C VAL A 158 6.29 -11.78 10.41
N LYS A 159 5.95 -12.16 11.64
CA LYS A 159 6.60 -13.26 12.38
C LYS A 159 6.49 -14.59 11.62
N TRP A 160 5.32 -14.90 11.08
CA TRP A 160 5.14 -16.10 10.27
C TRP A 160 6.01 -16.08 9.01
N LEU A 161 6.08 -14.95 8.30
CA LEU A 161 6.92 -14.80 7.11
C LEU A 161 8.40 -14.95 7.44
N LYS A 162 8.86 -14.35 8.55
CA LYS A 162 10.26 -14.54 9.03
C LYS A 162 10.61 -16.02 9.22
N ALA A 163 9.69 -16.81 9.73
CA ALA A 163 9.91 -18.22 10.01
C ALA A 163 9.74 -19.14 8.79
N ASN A 164 8.85 -18.80 7.85
CA ASN A 164 8.38 -19.74 6.84
C ASN A 164 8.70 -19.34 5.40
N ALA A 165 8.92 -18.05 5.10
CA ALA A 165 8.99 -17.57 3.72
C ALA A 165 10.11 -18.22 2.89
N SER A 166 11.23 -18.61 3.50
CA SER A 166 12.32 -19.29 2.79
C SER A 166 11.89 -20.61 2.15
N ALA A 167 11.00 -21.36 2.81
CA ALA A 167 10.44 -22.61 2.26
C ALA A 167 9.55 -22.35 1.02
N HIS A 168 9.05 -21.12 0.87
CA HIS A 168 8.24 -20.69 -0.27
C HIS A 168 9.05 -19.86 -1.29
N GLY A 169 10.38 -19.77 -1.13
CA GLY A 169 11.28 -19.05 -2.02
C GLY A 169 11.43 -17.57 -1.72
N GLY A 170 10.85 -17.05 -0.63
CA GLY A 170 10.99 -15.67 -0.18
C GLY A 170 12.27 -15.42 0.62
N ASP A 171 12.73 -14.18 0.65
CA ASP A 171 13.81 -13.69 1.49
C ASP A 171 13.23 -13.02 2.76
N PRO A 172 13.33 -13.64 3.94
CA PRO A 172 12.76 -13.10 5.18
C PRO A 172 13.36 -11.77 5.61
N GLU A 173 14.52 -11.37 5.06
CA GLU A 173 15.12 -10.06 5.36
C GLU A 173 14.58 -8.93 4.45
N ARG A 174 13.83 -9.26 3.40
CA ARG A 174 13.30 -8.31 2.44
C ARG A 174 11.77 -8.34 2.37
N ILE A 175 11.10 -8.06 3.51
CA ILE A 175 9.64 -8.00 3.63
C ILE A 175 9.19 -6.55 3.47
N TYR A 176 8.32 -6.29 2.50
CA TYR A 176 7.67 -5.00 2.26
C TYR A 176 6.16 -5.13 2.49
N LEU A 177 5.59 -4.21 3.28
CA LEU A 177 4.17 -4.20 3.55
C LEU A 177 3.48 -3.11 2.71
N ILE A 178 2.43 -3.46 2.03
CA ILE A 178 1.55 -2.55 1.28
C ILE A 178 0.17 -2.61 1.92
N GLY A 179 -0.31 -1.51 2.46
CA GLY A 179 -1.64 -1.42 3.02
C GLY A 179 -2.50 -0.42 2.25
N HIS A 180 -3.77 -0.75 2.09
CA HIS A 180 -4.75 0.15 1.51
C HIS A 180 -5.83 0.49 2.53
N SER A 181 -6.19 1.79 2.66
CA SER A 181 -7.26 2.26 3.54
C SER A 181 -7.06 1.79 4.99
N ALA A 182 -7.98 1.03 5.58
CA ALA A 182 -7.82 0.43 6.90
C ALA A 182 -6.55 -0.43 7.02
N GLY A 183 -6.16 -1.17 5.96
CA GLY A 183 -4.91 -1.94 5.94
C GLY A 183 -3.67 -1.06 6.10
N ALA A 184 -3.66 0.13 5.50
CA ALA A 184 -2.58 1.11 5.69
C ALA A 184 -2.54 1.66 7.12
N THR A 185 -3.71 1.88 7.73
CA THR A 185 -3.82 2.28 9.14
C THR A 185 -3.26 1.20 10.07
N HIS A 186 -3.57 -0.08 9.82
CA HIS A 186 -3.07 -1.20 10.64
C HIS A 186 -1.56 -1.36 10.53
N ILE A 187 -1.00 -1.23 9.32
CA ILE A 187 0.46 -1.23 9.11
C ILE A 187 1.11 -0.05 9.82
N ALA A 188 0.57 1.16 9.71
CA ALA A 188 1.10 2.34 10.39
C ALA A 188 1.02 2.19 11.92
N THR A 189 -0.08 1.63 12.45
CA THR A 189 -0.21 1.32 13.87
C THR A 189 0.87 0.33 14.32
N TYR A 190 1.07 -0.77 13.60
CA TYR A 190 2.15 -1.73 13.89
C TYR A 190 3.54 -1.07 13.84
N LEU A 191 3.78 -0.24 12.80
CA LEU A 191 5.09 0.37 12.58
C LEU A 191 5.45 1.41 13.64
N TYR A 192 4.49 2.20 14.10
CA TYR A 192 4.78 3.33 14.99
C TYR A 192 4.51 3.04 16.47
N HIS A 193 3.70 2.04 16.81
CA HIS A 193 3.55 1.56 18.19
C HIS A 193 4.54 0.44 18.47
N SER A 194 5.70 0.78 19.02
CA SER A 194 6.83 -0.15 19.22
C SER A 194 6.51 -1.34 20.14
N ASP A 195 5.53 -1.20 21.03
CA ASP A 195 5.03 -2.25 21.92
C ASP A 195 4.26 -3.36 21.18
N LEU A 196 3.89 -3.14 19.92
CA LEU A 196 3.29 -4.15 19.03
C LEU A 196 4.34 -4.94 18.23
N GLN A 197 5.62 -4.59 18.34
CA GLN A 197 6.72 -5.19 17.59
C GLN A 197 7.50 -6.21 18.43
N GLU A 198 8.23 -7.08 17.74
CA GLU A 198 9.23 -7.93 18.41
C GLU A 198 10.38 -7.04 18.95
N PRO A 199 11.15 -7.50 19.95
CA PRO A 199 12.24 -6.70 20.56
C PRO A 199 13.26 -6.15 19.57
N ASN A 200 13.45 -6.83 18.45
CA ASN A 200 14.38 -6.43 17.38
C ASN A 200 13.78 -5.41 16.39
N GLY A 201 12.53 -4.97 16.60
CA GLY A 201 11.82 -4.01 15.77
C GLY A 201 10.79 -4.64 14.84
N ALA A 202 10.34 -3.87 13.85
CA ALA A 202 9.22 -4.26 12.98
C ALA A 202 9.53 -5.46 12.05
N GLY A 203 10.77 -5.84 11.86
CA GLY A 203 11.14 -7.00 11.06
C GLY A 203 10.89 -6.88 9.55
N ILE A 204 10.75 -5.66 9.03
CA ILE A 204 10.41 -5.36 7.63
C ILE A 204 11.44 -4.42 7.00
N ALA A 205 11.49 -4.37 5.68
CA ALA A 205 12.42 -3.56 4.89
C ALA A 205 11.80 -2.24 4.40
N GLY A 206 10.49 -2.11 4.38
CA GLY A 206 9.80 -0.88 3.98
C GLY A 206 8.29 -1.02 3.94
N VAL A 207 7.60 0.11 3.83
CA VAL A 207 6.14 0.18 3.78
C VAL A 207 5.63 1.07 2.66
N VAL A 208 4.50 0.68 2.07
CA VAL A 208 3.69 1.51 1.16
C VAL A 208 2.33 1.71 1.81
N LEU A 209 2.00 2.94 2.12
CA LEU A 209 0.79 3.31 2.85
C LEU A 209 -0.15 4.05 1.89
N MET A 210 -1.22 3.36 1.45
CA MET A 210 -2.15 3.83 0.44
C MET A 210 -3.45 4.29 1.09
N SER A 211 -3.71 5.60 1.08
CA SER A 211 -4.98 6.22 1.57
C SER A 211 -5.43 5.72 2.94
N GLY A 212 -4.51 5.69 3.91
CA GLY A 212 -4.81 5.31 5.30
C GLY A 212 -5.15 6.51 6.19
N ARG A 213 -5.69 6.24 7.37
CA ARG A 213 -5.91 7.24 8.43
C ARG A 213 -4.83 7.08 9.51
N TYR A 214 -4.15 8.17 9.88
CA TYR A 214 -2.99 8.14 10.76
C TYR A 214 -3.14 9.04 11.99
N HIS A 215 -4.01 10.06 11.90
CA HIS A 215 -4.46 10.90 12.99
C HIS A 215 -5.94 10.65 13.23
N PHE A 216 -6.31 10.30 14.47
CA PHE A 216 -7.68 9.92 14.79
C PHE A 216 -8.44 11.11 15.41
N ASP A 217 -9.14 11.80 14.53
CA ASP A 217 -10.04 12.92 14.84
C ASP A 217 -11.23 12.83 13.86
N PRO A 218 -12.06 11.76 13.97
CA PRO A 218 -13.18 11.61 13.04
C PRO A 218 -14.22 12.70 13.27
N LYS A 219 -14.69 13.28 12.17
CA LYS A 219 -15.72 14.33 12.21
C LYS A 219 -17.11 13.68 12.39
N PRO A 220 -18.09 14.43 12.98
CA PRO A 220 -19.45 13.91 13.17
C PRO A 220 -20.15 13.49 11.86
N ASP A 221 -19.77 14.10 10.74
CA ASP A 221 -20.27 13.83 9.40
C ASP A 221 -19.41 12.84 8.60
N ASP A 222 -18.37 12.22 9.21
CA ASP A 222 -17.58 11.19 8.55
C ASP A 222 -18.48 9.99 8.19
N PRO A 223 -18.61 9.63 6.90
CA PRO A 223 -19.47 8.53 6.46
C PRO A 223 -19.04 7.17 7.04
N ASN A 224 -17.82 7.05 7.55
CA ASN A 224 -17.31 5.85 8.20
C ASN A 224 -17.27 5.95 9.74
N LEU A 225 -17.86 6.98 10.34
CA LEU A 225 -17.78 7.21 11.79
C LEU A 225 -18.19 5.97 12.61
N THR A 226 -19.33 5.35 12.27
CA THR A 226 -19.82 4.15 12.97
C THR A 226 -18.81 3.00 12.88
N ASN A 227 -18.23 2.76 11.72
CA ASN A 227 -17.23 1.70 11.51
C ASN A 227 -15.93 2.03 12.25
N PHE A 228 -15.53 3.29 12.24
CA PHE A 228 -14.38 3.78 12.98
C PHE A 228 -14.57 3.53 14.49
N GLN A 229 -15.70 3.93 15.03
CA GLN A 229 -16.03 3.73 16.46
C GLN A 229 -16.16 2.24 16.83
N ALA A 230 -16.63 1.39 15.91
CA ALA A 230 -16.68 -0.05 16.16
C ALA A 230 -15.28 -0.66 16.39
N TYR A 231 -14.23 -0.09 15.77
CA TYR A 231 -12.86 -0.57 15.92
C TYR A 231 -12.08 0.16 17.02
N PHE A 232 -12.17 1.49 17.09
CA PHE A 232 -11.38 2.32 18.02
C PHE A 232 -12.10 2.63 19.34
N GLY A 233 -13.40 2.33 19.44
CA GLY A 233 -14.27 2.70 20.55
C GLY A 233 -14.89 4.08 20.37
N THR A 234 -15.75 4.49 21.31
CA THR A 234 -16.46 5.77 21.29
C THR A 234 -15.85 6.81 22.24
N ASP A 235 -14.86 6.42 23.02
CA ASP A 235 -14.15 7.31 23.96
C ASP A 235 -13.08 8.11 23.19
N LEU A 236 -13.41 9.36 22.87
CA LEU A 236 -12.54 10.27 22.13
C LEU A 236 -11.23 10.58 22.88
N THR A 237 -11.19 10.44 24.20
CA THR A 237 -9.97 10.70 24.98
C THR A 237 -8.86 9.69 24.72
N ARG A 238 -9.20 8.52 24.17
CA ARG A 238 -8.26 7.46 23.79
C ARG A 238 -7.64 7.64 22.42
N TYR A 239 -8.25 8.42 21.53
CA TYR A 239 -7.84 8.55 20.14
C TYR A 239 -6.41 9.08 19.94
N PRO A 240 -5.94 10.07 20.72
CA PRO A 240 -4.53 10.49 20.65
C PRO A 240 -3.54 9.34 20.91
N ALA A 241 -3.83 8.52 21.92
CA ALA A 241 -2.98 7.36 22.23
C ALA A 241 -3.09 6.21 21.21
N GLN A 242 -4.16 6.16 20.45
CA GLN A 242 -4.37 5.17 19.38
C GLN A 242 -3.83 5.65 18.02
N SER A 243 -3.63 6.96 17.84
CA SER A 243 -3.20 7.58 16.58
C SER A 243 -1.73 7.30 16.27
N PRO A 244 -1.40 6.55 15.22
CA PRO A 244 -0.01 6.20 14.92
C PRO A 244 0.88 7.42 14.66
N ILE A 245 0.34 8.52 14.15
CA ILE A 245 1.11 9.73 13.84
C ILE A 245 1.81 10.30 15.08
N ASN A 246 1.21 10.15 16.29
CA ASN A 246 1.76 10.68 17.53
C ASN A 246 3.03 9.94 17.99
N TYR A 247 3.31 8.78 17.43
CA TYR A 247 4.47 7.95 17.74
C TYR A 247 5.57 8.01 16.66
N VAL A 248 5.30 8.68 15.54
CA VAL A 248 6.27 8.83 14.43
C VAL A 248 7.61 9.37 14.91
N LYS A 249 7.61 10.39 15.77
CA LYS A 249 8.83 11.05 16.25
C LYS A 249 9.75 10.12 17.06
N ALA A 250 9.17 9.19 17.80
CA ALA A 250 9.91 8.24 18.64
C ALA A 250 10.29 6.95 17.90
N ALA A 251 9.61 6.66 16.78
CA ALA A 251 9.83 5.44 16.03
C ALA A 251 11.15 5.48 15.22
N LYS A 252 11.76 4.31 15.04
CA LYS A 252 12.94 4.18 14.17
C LYS A 252 12.57 4.53 12.71
N PRO A 253 13.47 5.20 11.96
CA PRO A 253 13.27 5.45 10.55
C PRO A 253 13.01 4.15 9.76
N MET A 254 12.06 4.21 8.84
CA MET A 254 11.68 3.11 7.96
C MET A 254 11.45 3.65 6.55
N PRO A 255 12.01 3.04 5.50
CA PRO A 255 11.66 3.37 4.13
C PRO A 255 10.15 3.38 3.96
N THR A 256 9.58 4.52 3.60
CA THR A 256 8.13 4.73 3.52
C THR A 256 7.77 5.36 2.19
N PHE A 257 6.74 4.83 1.55
CA PHE A 257 6.12 5.42 0.37
C PHE A 257 4.65 5.68 0.68
N ILE A 258 4.24 6.94 0.68
CA ILE A 258 2.86 7.36 0.91
C ILE A 258 2.18 7.59 -0.43
N VAL A 259 1.00 7.02 -0.60
CA VAL A 259 0.19 7.15 -1.81
C VAL A 259 -1.22 7.60 -1.43
N ILE A 260 -1.73 8.60 -2.14
CA ILE A 260 -3.13 9.03 -2.07
C ILE A 260 -3.74 9.00 -3.46
N SER A 261 -5.05 8.90 -3.57
CA SER A 261 -5.75 9.05 -4.84
C SER A 261 -6.29 10.47 -5.02
N GLU A 262 -6.51 10.88 -6.26
CA GLU A 262 -7.10 12.19 -6.57
C GLU A 262 -8.53 12.31 -6.05
N TYR A 263 -9.30 11.24 -6.19
CA TYR A 263 -10.67 11.13 -5.72
C TYR A 263 -10.73 10.13 -4.57
N ASP A 264 -10.22 10.55 -3.43
CA ASP A 264 -10.17 9.70 -2.24
C ASP A 264 -11.47 9.75 -1.43
N ASN A 265 -11.60 8.87 -0.45
CA ASN A 265 -12.61 9.04 0.59
C ASN A 265 -12.28 10.31 1.40
N PRO A 266 -13.31 10.98 1.96
CA PRO A 266 -13.10 12.22 2.72
C PRO A 266 -11.95 12.13 3.73
N ASP A 267 -11.14 13.18 3.79
CA ASP A 267 -9.98 13.38 4.67
C ASP A 267 -8.76 12.48 4.45
N LEU A 268 -8.82 11.42 3.65
CA LEU A 268 -7.68 10.49 3.54
C LEU A 268 -6.48 11.10 2.80
N ASP A 269 -6.70 12.02 1.91
CA ASP A 269 -5.65 12.83 1.30
C ASP A 269 -4.93 13.72 2.33
N THR A 270 -5.70 14.39 3.20
CA THR A 270 -5.20 15.16 4.34
C THR A 270 -4.39 14.27 5.29
N GLN A 271 -4.88 13.07 5.60
CA GLN A 271 -4.16 12.10 6.45
C GLN A 271 -2.81 11.69 5.85
N GLY A 272 -2.76 11.47 4.54
CA GLY A 272 -1.51 11.22 3.82
C GLY A 272 -0.53 12.39 3.92
N ALA A 273 -1.02 13.62 3.74
CA ALA A 273 -0.21 14.84 3.85
C ALA A 273 0.33 15.08 5.27
N LEU A 274 -0.49 14.83 6.31
CA LEU A 274 -0.07 14.93 7.72
C LEU A 274 1.05 13.94 8.04
N LEU A 275 0.92 12.68 7.65
CA LEU A 275 1.96 11.68 7.87
C LEU A 275 3.23 12.03 7.09
N PHE A 276 3.11 12.49 5.85
CA PHE A 276 4.24 12.96 5.04
C PHE A 276 5.01 14.07 5.76
N GLY A 277 4.33 15.11 6.25
CA GLY A 277 4.94 16.21 6.98
C GLY A 277 5.66 15.74 8.26
N ALA A 278 5.03 14.86 9.03
CA ALA A 278 5.62 14.31 10.25
C ALA A 278 6.91 13.51 9.97
N LEU A 279 6.95 12.75 8.88
CA LEU A 279 8.14 12.01 8.47
C LEU A 279 9.24 12.92 7.94
N CYS A 280 8.90 13.95 7.16
CA CYS A 280 9.89 14.96 6.72
C CYS A 280 10.55 15.65 7.92
N GLU A 281 9.76 16.00 8.93
CA GLU A 281 10.28 16.64 10.15
C GLU A 281 11.20 15.71 10.93
N ARG A 282 10.80 14.46 11.16
CA ARG A 282 11.60 13.48 11.90
C ARG A 282 12.92 13.17 11.22
N ASP A 283 12.89 12.86 9.90
CA ASP A 283 14.04 12.31 9.18
C ASP A 283 14.92 13.38 8.54
N ARG A 284 14.48 14.65 8.56
CA ARG A 284 15.12 15.77 7.83
C ARG A 284 15.27 15.48 6.33
N ALA A 285 14.51 14.54 5.85
CA ALA A 285 14.39 14.12 4.46
C ALA A 285 12.96 13.60 4.25
N CYS A 286 12.32 13.99 3.16
CA CYS A 286 10.95 13.58 2.91
C CYS A 286 10.90 12.17 2.31
N PRO A 287 9.93 11.34 2.73
CA PRO A 287 9.68 10.05 2.12
C PRO A 287 9.14 10.22 0.69
N ARG A 288 9.08 9.12 -0.06
CA ARG A 288 8.38 9.13 -1.34
C ARG A 288 6.89 9.40 -1.12
N PHE A 289 6.32 10.27 -1.96
CA PHE A 289 4.90 10.62 -1.94
C PHE A 289 4.36 10.69 -3.37
N THR A 290 3.18 10.13 -3.60
CA THR A 290 2.49 10.23 -4.90
C THR A 290 1.00 10.45 -4.69
N ARG A 291 0.43 11.41 -5.43
CA ARG A 291 -1.00 11.52 -5.67
C ARG A 291 -1.31 10.86 -7.01
N MET A 292 -2.17 9.85 -6.99
CA MET A 292 -2.58 9.12 -8.18
C MET A 292 -3.68 9.89 -8.91
N GLU A 293 -3.28 10.61 -9.95
CA GLU A 293 -4.22 11.38 -10.79
C GLU A 293 -5.20 10.45 -11.52
N LEU A 294 -6.43 10.89 -11.69
CA LEU A 294 -7.58 10.14 -12.26
C LEU A 294 -7.99 8.87 -11.50
N HIS A 295 -7.32 8.54 -10.42
CA HIS A 295 -7.75 7.40 -9.61
C HIS A 295 -8.66 7.83 -8.46
N ASN A 296 -9.64 6.99 -8.16
CA ASN A 296 -10.39 7.02 -6.93
C ASN A 296 -9.81 6.05 -5.90
N HIS A 297 -10.38 6.07 -4.70
CA HIS A 297 -9.94 5.25 -3.57
C HIS A 297 -9.74 3.76 -3.90
N LEU A 298 -10.52 3.18 -4.82
CA LEU A 298 -10.40 1.76 -5.18
C LEU A 298 -9.64 1.52 -6.47
N SER A 299 -9.79 2.36 -7.48
CA SER A 299 -9.09 2.17 -8.75
C SER A 299 -7.57 2.20 -8.58
N MET A 300 -7.05 2.93 -7.57
CA MET A 300 -5.62 2.91 -7.23
C MET A 300 -5.10 1.52 -6.81
N VAL A 301 -5.96 0.62 -6.36
CA VAL A 301 -5.60 -0.77 -6.03
C VAL A 301 -5.97 -1.71 -7.16
N TYR A 302 -7.09 -1.47 -7.82
CA TYR A 302 -7.56 -2.38 -8.86
C TYR A 302 -6.72 -2.31 -10.14
N GLN A 303 -5.94 -1.23 -10.35
CA GLN A 303 -5.03 -1.11 -11.49
C GLN A 303 -3.89 -2.16 -11.51
N PHE A 304 -3.48 -2.71 -10.34
CA PHE A 304 -2.41 -3.69 -10.31
C PHE A 304 -2.75 -4.90 -11.19
N ASN A 305 -1.77 -5.32 -11.99
CA ASN A 305 -1.86 -6.39 -12.96
C ASN A 305 -2.78 -6.09 -14.17
N THR A 306 -3.17 -4.85 -14.39
CA THR A 306 -3.81 -4.38 -15.64
C THR A 306 -2.80 -3.69 -16.55
N ALA A 307 -3.26 -3.16 -17.69
CA ALA A 307 -2.41 -2.33 -18.56
C ALA A 307 -1.99 -1.01 -17.88
N ASP A 308 -2.82 -0.49 -16.97
CA ASP A 308 -2.48 0.64 -16.12
C ASP A 308 -1.72 0.15 -14.88
N ASP A 309 -0.39 0.13 -14.96
CA ASP A 309 0.49 -0.35 -13.90
C ASP A 309 1.37 0.76 -13.29
N ALA A 310 0.93 2.02 -13.42
CA ALA A 310 1.73 3.19 -13.04
C ALA A 310 2.18 3.15 -11.56
N LEU A 311 1.28 2.79 -10.63
CA LEU A 311 1.63 2.65 -9.22
C LEU A 311 2.52 1.44 -8.98
N GLY A 312 2.23 0.32 -9.63
CA GLY A 312 3.04 -0.89 -9.51
C GLY A 312 4.51 -0.64 -9.86
N ARG A 313 4.77 0.06 -10.99
CA ARG A 313 6.14 0.45 -11.39
C ARG A 313 6.82 1.34 -10.34
N GLN A 314 6.12 2.31 -9.78
CA GLN A 314 6.66 3.18 -8.73
C GLN A 314 7.04 2.39 -7.47
N ILE A 315 6.21 1.41 -7.07
CA ILE A 315 6.50 0.54 -5.93
C ILE A 315 7.69 -0.38 -6.22
N LEU A 316 7.80 -0.94 -7.43
CA LEU A 316 8.98 -1.72 -7.83
C LEU A 316 10.26 -0.90 -7.76
N GLU A 317 10.22 0.35 -8.19
CA GLU A 317 11.35 1.28 -8.08
C GLU A 317 11.71 1.56 -6.61
N PHE A 318 10.70 1.82 -5.74
CA PHE A 318 10.89 2.01 -4.31
C PHE A 318 11.55 0.77 -3.66
N ILE A 319 11.06 -0.43 -3.94
CA ILE A 319 11.63 -1.70 -3.43
C ILE A 319 13.07 -1.88 -3.88
N ARG A 320 13.39 -1.59 -5.14
CA ARG A 320 14.74 -1.75 -5.70
C ARG A 320 15.74 -0.74 -5.14
N ARG A 321 15.31 0.48 -4.86
CA ARG A 321 16.18 1.55 -4.33
C ARG A 321 16.27 1.54 -2.80
N GLY A 322 15.36 0.87 -2.09
CA GLY A 322 15.26 0.88 -0.64
C GLY A 322 14.84 2.23 -0.05
N ARG A 323 14.25 3.12 -0.89
CA ARG A 323 13.80 4.47 -0.50
C ARG A 323 12.86 5.08 -1.54
#